data_076c6ac43ba819692e28952d3a54e5d7
#
_entry.id   076c6ac43ba819692e28952d3a54e5d7
#
_cell.length_a   1.000
_cell.length_b   1.000
_cell.length_c   1.000
_cell.angle_alpha   90.00
_cell.angle_beta   90.00
_cell.angle_gamma   90.00
#
_symmetry.space_group_name_H-M   'P 1'
#
loop_
_entity.id
_entity.type
_entity.pdbx_description
1 polymer ?
#
loop_
_entity_poly.entity_id
_entity_poly.type
_entity_poly.pdbx_seq_one_letter_code
_entity_poly.pdbx_strand_id
1 'polypeptide(L)'
;VLQAQSFFTLLLAAWWLREKWQGNQVAGLALAGVGLVLIGSAHGASMPLAGFALTVAAAAMWGCGNLVTRAVGRHGPMNQFAFIVWSSVVAPLPFVALSLLLDGPAAVWAAVQHLSMKSMAAVAYIAWISTLLGFGLWTYLMSRYPVNRVAPFTLLVPVVGLTTGWVAFGEQLLPVHFAGAGLLMAGLVVNVFGGPLWAAV
;
A
#
# COMPACT_ATOMS: atom_id res chain seq x y z
N VAL A 1 -7.54 7.13 0.74
CA VAL A 1 -8.16 6.16 1.66
C VAL A 1 -7.33 4.89 1.75
N LEU A 2 -6.89 4.28 0.62
CA LEU A 2 -6.13 3.02 0.63
C LEU A 2 -4.84 3.08 1.48
N GLN A 3 -4.21 4.23 1.61
CA GLN A 3 -3.01 4.41 2.45
C GLN A 3 -3.28 4.23 3.95
N ALA A 4 -4.55 4.15 4.36
CA ALA A 4 -4.90 3.73 5.72
C ALA A 4 -4.41 2.31 6.06
N GLN A 5 -4.00 1.52 5.05
CA GLN A 5 -3.34 0.22 5.23
C GLN A 5 -2.16 0.27 6.21
N SER A 6 -1.38 1.36 6.22
CA SER A 6 -0.25 1.52 7.14
C SER A 6 -0.71 1.54 8.59
N PHE A 7 -1.83 2.23 8.86
CA PHE A 7 -2.42 2.30 10.20
C PHE A 7 -2.95 0.93 10.61
N PHE A 8 -3.70 0.25 9.75
CA PHE A 8 -4.19 -1.11 10.01
C PHE A 8 -3.04 -2.09 10.24
N THR A 9 -2.00 -2.04 9.40
CA THR A 9 -0.83 -2.90 9.54
C THR A 9 -0.17 -2.72 10.91
N LEU A 10 0.02 -1.47 11.36
CA LEU A 10 0.64 -1.18 12.66
C LEU A 10 -0.25 -1.58 13.83
N LEU A 11 -1.56 -1.25 13.78
CA LEU A 11 -2.52 -1.66 14.80
C LEU A 11 -2.55 -3.18 14.96
N LEU A 12 -2.67 -3.89 13.86
CA LEU A 12 -2.71 -5.36 13.85
C LEU A 12 -1.37 -5.97 14.31
N ALA A 13 -0.22 -5.36 13.93
CA ALA A 13 1.09 -5.82 14.38
C ALA A 13 1.25 -5.68 15.91
N ALA A 14 0.79 -4.59 16.48
CA ALA A 14 0.80 -4.40 17.93
C ALA A 14 -0.09 -5.44 18.64
N TRP A 15 -1.29 -5.65 18.11
CA TRP A 15 -2.26 -6.56 18.71
C TRP A 15 -1.87 -8.04 18.55
N TRP A 16 -1.55 -8.46 17.34
CA TRP A 16 -1.29 -9.89 17.03
C TRP A 16 0.17 -10.30 17.27
N LEU A 17 1.12 -9.48 16.76
CA LEU A 17 2.54 -9.81 16.86
C LEU A 17 3.19 -9.27 18.13
N ARG A 18 2.44 -8.53 18.97
CA ARG A 18 2.89 -7.88 20.19
C ARG A 18 4.12 -6.99 19.97
N GLU A 19 4.22 -6.35 18.80
CA GLU A 19 5.26 -5.39 18.51
C GLU A 19 5.01 -4.10 19.32
N LYS A 20 6.00 -3.66 20.09
CA LYS A 20 5.86 -2.44 20.91
C LYS A 20 5.97 -1.20 20.04
N TRP A 21 5.08 -0.25 20.27
CA TRP A 21 5.15 1.07 19.67
C TRP A 21 6.07 1.99 20.46
N GLN A 22 6.78 2.86 19.75
CA GLN A 22 7.55 3.95 20.32
C GLN A 22 6.78 5.26 20.13
N GLY A 23 6.98 6.24 21.03
CA GLY A 23 6.27 7.51 20.97
C GLY A 23 6.47 8.27 19.65
N ASN A 24 7.70 8.23 19.11
CA ASN A 24 8.01 8.81 17.81
C ASN A 24 7.23 8.16 16.65
N GLN A 25 6.96 6.87 16.72
CA GLN A 25 6.19 6.16 15.70
C GLN A 25 4.73 6.60 15.69
N VAL A 26 4.14 6.75 16.89
CA VAL A 26 2.77 7.25 17.02
C VAL A 26 2.67 8.70 16.55
N ALA A 27 3.60 9.56 16.98
CA ALA A 27 3.63 10.97 16.58
C ALA A 27 3.84 11.13 15.06
N GLY A 28 4.78 10.39 14.47
CA GLY A 28 5.04 10.39 13.03
C GLY A 28 3.84 9.91 12.23
N LEU A 29 3.15 8.87 12.70
CA LEU A 29 1.95 8.34 12.06
C LEU A 29 0.79 9.33 12.13
N ALA A 30 0.58 9.99 13.28
CA ALA A 30 -0.45 11.02 13.44
C ALA A 30 -0.20 12.20 12.49
N LEU A 31 1.05 12.69 12.41
CA LEU A 31 1.43 13.77 11.50
C LEU A 31 1.21 13.39 10.04
N ALA A 32 1.61 12.19 9.64
CA ALA A 32 1.37 11.66 8.30
C ALA A 32 -0.11 11.50 8.00
N GLY A 33 -0.92 11.11 8.98
CA GLY A 33 -2.38 11.02 8.87
C GLY A 33 -3.01 12.37 8.54
N VAL A 34 -2.58 13.45 9.19
CA VAL A 34 -3.02 14.82 8.87
C VAL A 34 -2.65 15.17 7.42
N GLY A 35 -1.41 14.87 6.99
CA GLY A 35 -0.99 15.09 5.61
C GLY A 35 -1.85 14.33 4.59
N LEU A 36 -2.22 13.08 4.90
CA LEU A 36 -3.07 12.27 4.04
C LEU A 36 -4.50 12.83 3.94
N VAL A 37 -5.06 13.32 5.05
CA VAL A 37 -6.38 13.98 5.06
C VAL A 37 -6.36 15.26 4.23
N LEU A 38 -5.29 16.06 4.33
CA LEU A 38 -5.14 17.28 3.53
C LEU A 38 -5.09 16.97 2.02
N ILE A 39 -4.30 15.98 1.60
CA ILE A 39 -4.27 15.56 0.19
C ILE A 39 -5.65 15.06 -0.26
N GLY A 40 -6.32 14.26 0.56
CA GLY A 40 -7.65 13.74 0.27
C GLY A 40 -8.72 14.82 0.14
N SER A 41 -8.67 15.86 0.97
CA SER A 41 -9.64 16.96 0.96
C SER A 41 -9.54 17.83 -0.30
N ALA A 42 -8.37 17.90 -0.92
CA ALA A 42 -8.15 18.68 -2.14
C ALA A 42 -8.93 18.16 -3.36
N HIS A 43 -9.31 16.92 -3.37
CA HIS A 43 -9.95 16.29 -4.54
C HIS A 43 -11.46 16.49 -4.61
N GLY A 44 -12.10 17.11 -3.62
CA GLY A 44 -13.53 17.50 -3.65
C GLY A 44 -14.53 16.37 -3.97
N ALA A 45 -14.06 15.14 -4.06
CA ALA A 45 -14.84 14.02 -4.54
C ALA A 45 -15.75 13.50 -3.41
N SER A 46 -17.04 13.61 -3.59
CA SER A 46 -18.03 12.84 -2.85
C SER A 46 -17.89 11.36 -3.22
N MET A 47 -17.03 10.63 -2.52
CA MET A 47 -16.94 9.18 -2.70
C MET A 47 -18.23 8.55 -2.15
N PRO A 48 -18.94 7.71 -2.93
CA PRO A 48 -20.08 6.97 -2.42
C PRO A 48 -19.70 6.19 -1.16
N LEU A 49 -20.55 6.17 -0.14
CA LEU A 49 -20.28 5.49 1.13
C LEU A 49 -19.85 4.04 0.95
N ALA A 50 -20.48 3.33 0.01
CA ALA A 50 -20.13 1.95 -0.33
C ALA A 50 -18.68 1.85 -0.85
N GLY A 51 -18.26 2.73 -1.76
CA GLY A 51 -16.89 2.79 -2.28
C GLY A 51 -15.88 3.11 -1.20
N PHE A 52 -16.22 4.03 -0.28
CA PHE A 52 -15.40 4.34 0.88
C PHE A 52 -15.23 3.11 1.79
N ALA A 53 -16.33 2.45 2.16
CA ALA A 53 -16.30 1.26 3.02
C ALA A 53 -15.50 0.12 2.40
N LEU A 54 -15.67 -0.15 1.09
CA LEU A 54 -14.90 -1.15 0.36
C LEU A 54 -13.40 -0.82 0.33
N THR A 55 -13.04 0.45 0.16
CA THR A 55 -11.62 0.87 0.15
C THR A 55 -11.00 0.74 1.54
N VAL A 56 -11.75 1.05 2.60
CA VAL A 56 -11.29 0.84 4.00
C VAL A 56 -11.11 -0.65 4.28
N ALA A 57 -12.06 -1.49 3.86
CA ALA A 57 -11.94 -2.95 4.00
C ALA A 57 -10.71 -3.49 3.23
N ALA A 58 -10.48 -3.03 2.00
CA ALA A 58 -9.29 -3.39 1.21
C ALA A 58 -7.99 -2.99 1.93
N ALA A 59 -7.94 -1.79 2.52
CA ALA A 59 -6.79 -1.33 3.31
C ALA A 59 -6.54 -2.21 4.55
N ALA A 60 -7.60 -2.64 5.25
CA ALA A 60 -7.50 -3.55 6.38
C ALA A 60 -7.00 -4.94 5.95
N MET A 61 -7.55 -5.49 4.86
CA MET A 61 -7.11 -6.78 4.29
C MET A 61 -5.65 -6.74 3.84
N TRP A 62 -5.20 -5.63 3.28
CA TRP A 62 -3.78 -5.45 2.97
C TRP A 62 -2.91 -5.48 4.24
N GLY A 63 -3.36 -4.80 5.30
CA GLY A 63 -2.72 -4.87 6.61
C GLY A 63 -2.58 -6.32 7.12
N CYS A 64 -3.64 -7.13 7.00
CA CYS A 64 -3.61 -8.55 7.33
C CYS A 64 -2.56 -9.31 6.51
N GLY A 65 -2.48 -9.07 5.20
CA GLY A 65 -1.47 -9.67 4.31
C GLY A 65 -0.03 -9.38 4.75
N ASN A 66 0.25 -8.14 5.14
CA ASN A 66 1.55 -7.75 5.70
C ASN A 66 1.88 -8.53 6.99
N LEU A 67 0.88 -8.72 7.86
CA LEU A 67 1.07 -9.49 9.09
C LEU A 67 1.33 -10.96 8.82
N VAL A 68 0.59 -11.58 7.91
CA VAL A 68 0.81 -12.96 7.51
C VAL A 68 2.24 -13.14 6.99
N THR A 69 2.69 -12.25 6.09
CA THR A 69 4.06 -12.25 5.58
C THR A 69 5.09 -12.18 6.71
N ARG A 70 4.86 -11.29 7.69
CA ARG A 70 5.72 -11.14 8.86
C ARG A 70 5.70 -12.37 9.76
N ALA A 71 4.52 -12.92 10.02
CA ALA A 71 4.34 -14.11 10.86
C ALA A 71 5.06 -15.32 10.24
N VAL A 72 4.89 -15.56 8.94
CA VAL A 72 5.59 -16.65 8.23
C VAL A 72 7.10 -16.47 8.29
N GLY A 73 7.61 -15.24 8.09
CA GLY A 73 9.04 -14.95 8.19
C GLY A 73 9.65 -15.19 9.57
N ARG A 74 8.87 -15.17 10.64
CA ARG A 74 9.33 -15.50 12.01
C ARG A 74 9.52 -16.98 12.24
N HIS A 75 8.88 -17.85 11.47
CA HIS A 75 8.98 -19.30 11.65
C HIS A 75 10.19 -19.94 10.93
N GLY A 76 10.94 -19.17 10.15
CA GLY A 76 12.14 -19.65 9.49
C GLY A 76 12.45 -18.96 8.17
N PRO A 77 13.50 -19.37 7.47
CA PRO A 77 13.85 -18.81 6.18
C PRO A 77 12.74 -19.08 5.15
N MET A 78 12.21 -18.02 4.55
CA MET A 78 11.16 -18.07 3.56
C MET A 78 11.73 -17.75 2.17
N ASN A 79 11.40 -18.56 1.17
CA ASN A 79 11.67 -18.20 -0.22
C ASN A 79 10.62 -17.19 -0.69
N GLN A 80 11.01 -15.90 -0.71
CA GLN A 80 10.13 -14.79 -1.04
C GLN A 80 9.57 -14.90 -2.47
N PHE A 81 10.39 -15.35 -3.42
CA PHE A 81 9.94 -15.55 -4.80
C PHE A 81 8.87 -16.63 -4.90
N ALA A 82 9.09 -17.79 -4.27
CA ALA A 82 8.09 -18.84 -4.23
C ALA A 82 6.80 -18.36 -3.57
N PHE A 83 6.88 -17.63 -2.46
CA PHE A 83 5.72 -17.08 -1.78
C PHE A 83 4.91 -16.13 -2.69
N ILE A 84 5.57 -15.19 -3.38
CA ILE A 84 4.90 -14.27 -4.30
C ILE A 84 4.30 -15.00 -5.50
N VAL A 85 5.04 -15.92 -6.12
CA VAL A 85 4.55 -16.70 -7.26
C VAL A 85 3.30 -17.49 -6.89
N TRP A 86 3.32 -18.24 -5.78
CA TRP A 86 2.14 -19.00 -5.33
C TRP A 86 0.97 -18.10 -4.94
N SER A 87 1.21 -16.99 -4.25
CA SER A 87 0.17 -16.01 -3.94
C SER A 87 -0.46 -15.43 -5.22
N SER A 88 0.35 -15.18 -6.24
CA SER A 88 -0.11 -14.64 -7.53
C SER A 88 -0.92 -15.65 -8.36
N VAL A 89 -0.74 -16.95 -8.13
CA VAL A 89 -1.57 -18.00 -8.78
C VAL A 89 -2.96 -18.07 -8.15
N VAL A 90 -3.05 -17.90 -6.83
CA VAL A 90 -4.33 -18.03 -6.11
C VAL A 90 -5.21 -16.79 -6.30
N ALA A 91 -4.62 -15.59 -6.28
CA ALA A 91 -5.35 -14.33 -6.35
C ALA A 91 -6.25 -14.15 -7.58
N PRO A 92 -5.88 -14.54 -8.82
CA PRO A 92 -6.73 -14.39 -9.98
C PRO A 92 -8.01 -15.22 -9.95
N LEU A 93 -8.03 -16.34 -9.24
CA LEU A 93 -9.18 -17.25 -9.24
C LEU A 93 -10.49 -16.58 -8.81
N PRO A 94 -10.57 -15.90 -7.63
CA PRO A 94 -11.77 -15.18 -7.26
C PRO A 94 -12.07 -14.00 -8.18
N PHE A 95 -11.06 -13.31 -8.72
CA PHE A 95 -11.30 -12.18 -9.64
C PHE A 95 -11.84 -12.63 -10.99
N VAL A 96 -11.34 -13.72 -11.56
CA VAL A 96 -11.89 -14.31 -12.79
C VAL A 96 -13.33 -14.79 -12.56
N ALA A 97 -13.59 -15.49 -11.46
CA ALA A 97 -14.93 -15.91 -11.12
C ALA A 97 -15.90 -14.72 -10.98
N LEU A 98 -15.46 -13.65 -10.28
CA LEU A 98 -16.27 -12.45 -10.09
C LEU A 98 -16.53 -11.72 -11.42
N SER A 99 -15.53 -11.58 -12.28
CA SER A 99 -15.68 -10.97 -13.60
C SER A 99 -16.63 -11.77 -14.50
N LEU A 100 -16.54 -13.09 -14.49
CA LEU A 100 -17.47 -13.94 -15.22
C LEU A 100 -18.93 -13.82 -14.72
N LEU A 101 -19.10 -13.62 -13.41
CA LEU A 101 -20.43 -13.47 -12.79
C LEU A 101 -21.03 -12.08 -13.02
N LEU A 102 -20.22 -11.02 -12.95
CA LEU A 102 -20.70 -9.63 -13.04
C LEU A 102 -20.75 -9.11 -14.48
N ASP A 103 -19.70 -9.35 -15.27
CA ASP A 103 -19.57 -8.84 -16.62
C ASP A 103 -20.06 -9.84 -17.68
N GLY A 104 -20.07 -11.11 -17.32
CA GLY A 104 -20.45 -12.21 -18.19
C GLY A 104 -19.31 -12.72 -19.09
N PRO A 105 -19.39 -13.98 -19.56
CA PRO A 105 -18.33 -14.62 -20.34
C PRO A 105 -18.04 -13.95 -21.69
N ALA A 106 -19.07 -13.36 -22.33
CA ALA A 106 -18.92 -12.68 -23.61
C ALA A 106 -18.07 -11.41 -23.49
N ALA A 107 -18.28 -10.60 -22.45
CA ALA A 107 -17.51 -9.39 -22.20
C ALA A 107 -16.05 -9.72 -21.86
N VAL A 108 -15.82 -10.74 -21.02
CA VAL A 108 -14.47 -11.21 -20.67
C VAL A 108 -13.74 -11.71 -21.92
N TRP A 109 -14.40 -12.49 -22.78
CA TRP A 109 -13.81 -12.98 -24.04
C TRP A 109 -13.48 -11.85 -24.99
N ALA A 110 -14.38 -10.89 -25.16
CA ALA A 110 -14.15 -9.71 -25.99
C ALA A 110 -12.93 -8.89 -25.48
N ALA A 111 -12.81 -8.70 -24.17
CA ALA A 111 -11.66 -8.00 -23.58
C ALA A 111 -10.33 -8.71 -23.90
N VAL A 112 -10.30 -10.04 -23.88
CA VAL A 112 -9.10 -10.82 -24.24
C VAL A 112 -8.76 -10.69 -25.73
N GLN A 113 -9.78 -10.73 -26.61
CA GLN A 113 -9.57 -10.60 -28.05
C GLN A 113 -9.10 -9.20 -28.49
N HIS A 114 -9.46 -8.16 -27.75
CA HIS A 114 -9.09 -6.78 -28.04
C HIS A 114 -7.87 -6.28 -27.24
N LEU A 115 -7.04 -7.19 -26.70
CA LEU A 115 -5.81 -6.83 -26.03
C LEU A 115 -4.84 -6.13 -27.00
N SER A 116 -4.58 -4.85 -26.73
CA SER A 116 -3.59 -4.09 -27.50
C SER A 116 -2.17 -4.41 -27.03
N MET A 117 -1.17 -4.17 -27.88
CA MET A 117 0.23 -4.28 -27.51
C MET A 117 0.60 -3.39 -26.30
N LYS A 118 -0.03 -2.21 -26.20
CA LYS A 118 0.15 -1.31 -25.03
C LYS A 118 -0.41 -1.94 -23.76
N SER A 119 -1.59 -2.57 -23.82
CA SER A 119 -2.17 -3.28 -22.67
C SER A 119 -1.32 -4.46 -22.27
N MET A 120 -0.80 -5.23 -23.22
CA MET A 120 0.11 -6.35 -22.94
C MET A 120 1.41 -5.89 -22.27
N ALA A 121 2.02 -4.79 -22.77
CA ALA A 121 3.20 -4.21 -22.16
C ALA A 121 2.93 -3.68 -20.73
N ALA A 122 1.77 -3.05 -20.50
CA ALA A 122 1.36 -2.61 -19.17
C ALA A 122 1.17 -3.79 -18.20
N VAL A 123 0.51 -4.85 -18.64
CA VAL A 123 0.34 -6.07 -17.84
C VAL A 123 1.70 -6.73 -17.55
N ALA A 124 2.58 -6.82 -18.54
CA ALA A 124 3.93 -7.35 -18.35
C ALA A 124 4.73 -6.51 -17.32
N TYR A 125 4.66 -5.18 -17.41
CA TYR A 125 5.28 -4.29 -16.43
C TYR A 125 4.75 -4.52 -15.01
N ILE A 126 3.43 -4.60 -14.86
CA ILE A 126 2.80 -4.86 -13.55
C ILE A 126 3.20 -6.23 -13.02
N ALA A 127 3.20 -7.27 -13.86
CA ALA A 127 3.52 -8.63 -13.45
C ALA A 127 4.99 -8.77 -13.03
N TRP A 128 5.92 -8.31 -13.85
CA TRP A 128 7.36 -8.54 -13.64
C TRP A 128 7.99 -7.49 -12.72
N ILE A 129 7.76 -6.21 -12.99
CA ILE A 129 8.43 -5.14 -12.25
C ILE A 129 7.69 -4.84 -10.94
N SER A 130 6.38 -4.54 -11.01
CA SER A 130 5.64 -4.17 -9.80
C SER A 130 5.41 -5.37 -8.88
N THR A 131 5.01 -6.53 -9.41
CA THR A 131 4.67 -7.69 -8.59
C THR A 131 5.90 -8.48 -8.20
N LEU A 132 6.64 -9.06 -9.13
CA LEU A 132 7.75 -9.94 -8.76
C LEU A 132 8.89 -9.17 -8.10
N LEU A 133 9.34 -8.06 -8.66
CA LEU A 133 10.42 -7.28 -8.07
C LEU A 133 9.92 -6.45 -6.88
N GLY A 134 8.90 -5.61 -7.06
CA GLY A 134 8.41 -4.69 -6.04
C GLY A 134 7.86 -5.42 -4.81
N PHE A 135 6.86 -6.28 -4.98
CA PHE A 135 6.32 -7.06 -3.86
C PHE A 135 7.29 -8.13 -3.35
N GLY A 136 8.19 -8.64 -4.18
CA GLY A 136 9.27 -9.54 -3.74
C GLY A 136 10.19 -8.85 -2.72
N LEU A 137 10.64 -7.63 -3.01
CA LEU A 137 11.43 -6.81 -2.09
C LEU A 137 10.63 -6.41 -0.84
N TRP A 138 9.36 -6.03 -1.01
CA TRP A 138 8.48 -5.72 0.10
C TRP A 138 8.31 -6.90 1.05
N THR A 139 8.01 -8.09 0.51
CA THR A 139 7.88 -9.33 1.27
C THR A 139 9.17 -9.69 1.99
N TYR A 140 10.32 -9.52 1.32
CA TYR A 140 11.62 -9.70 1.95
C TYR A 140 11.82 -8.79 3.16
N LEU A 141 11.54 -7.49 3.02
CA LEU A 141 11.65 -6.54 4.13
C LEU A 141 10.69 -6.87 5.27
N MET A 142 9.42 -7.15 4.95
CA MET A 142 8.39 -7.50 5.94
C MET A 142 8.70 -8.80 6.69
N SER A 143 9.33 -9.78 6.04
CA SER A 143 9.71 -11.03 6.70
C SER A 143 10.89 -10.87 7.64
N ARG A 144 11.81 -9.93 7.36
CA ARG A 144 13.06 -9.75 8.10
C ARG A 144 13.02 -8.69 9.19
N TYR A 145 12.27 -7.62 8.97
CA TYR A 145 12.27 -6.46 9.88
C TYR A 145 10.92 -6.29 10.57
N PRO A 146 10.89 -5.67 11.75
CA PRO A 146 9.65 -5.33 12.45
C PRO A 146 8.73 -4.47 11.56
N VAL A 147 7.44 -4.76 11.62
CA VAL A 147 6.42 -4.10 10.80
C VAL A 147 6.41 -2.58 11.01
N ASN A 148 6.60 -2.14 12.24
CA ASN A 148 6.63 -0.73 12.62
C ASN A 148 7.80 0.07 12.01
N ARG A 149 8.84 -0.61 11.50
CA ARG A 149 9.95 0.01 10.75
C ARG A 149 9.73 0.03 9.25
N VAL A 150 9.01 -0.95 8.70
CA VAL A 150 8.83 -1.11 7.25
C VAL A 150 7.53 -0.47 6.76
N ALA A 151 6.41 -0.70 7.45
CA ALA A 151 5.09 -0.24 7.01
C ALA A 151 4.99 1.28 6.79
N PRO A 152 5.64 2.16 7.59
CA PRO A 152 5.57 3.60 7.35
C PRO A 152 6.06 4.07 5.98
N PHE A 153 6.95 3.31 5.33
CA PHE A 153 7.44 3.66 3.98
C PHE A 153 6.33 3.63 2.91
N THR A 154 5.21 2.97 3.16
CA THR A 154 4.04 3.05 2.26
C THR A 154 3.44 4.45 2.21
N LEU A 155 3.73 5.33 3.18
CA LEU A 155 3.34 6.73 3.17
C LEU A 155 4.05 7.56 2.09
N LEU A 156 5.13 7.01 1.48
CA LEU A 156 5.76 7.61 0.30
C LEU A 156 4.90 7.47 -0.97
N VAL A 157 4.01 6.48 -1.02
CA VAL A 157 3.21 6.19 -2.22
C VAL A 157 2.39 7.39 -2.71
N PRO A 158 1.66 8.15 -1.85
CA PRO A 158 0.96 9.35 -2.30
C PRO A 158 1.91 10.43 -2.84
N VAL A 159 3.09 10.59 -2.24
CA VAL A 159 4.07 11.58 -2.67
C VAL A 159 4.61 11.23 -4.06
N VAL A 160 4.98 9.97 -4.25
CA VAL A 160 5.43 9.45 -5.57
C VAL A 160 4.31 9.56 -6.59
N GLY A 161 3.06 9.21 -6.21
CA GLY A 161 1.90 9.32 -7.08
C GLY A 161 1.63 10.75 -7.56
N LEU A 162 1.62 11.72 -6.65
CA LEU A 162 1.45 13.13 -6.97
C LEU A 162 2.57 13.64 -7.87
N THR A 163 3.82 13.29 -7.58
CA THR A 163 4.97 13.69 -8.39
C THR A 163 4.88 13.11 -9.80
N THR A 164 4.50 11.85 -9.92
CA THR A 164 4.32 11.18 -11.22
C THR A 164 3.16 11.80 -12.00
N GLY A 165 2.02 12.07 -11.36
CA GLY A 165 0.88 12.75 -11.96
C GLY A 165 1.26 14.12 -12.54
N TRP A 166 2.00 14.90 -11.76
CA TRP A 166 2.49 16.21 -12.19
C TRP A 166 3.49 16.13 -13.35
N VAL A 167 4.53 15.28 -13.24
CA VAL A 167 5.62 15.21 -14.21
C VAL A 167 5.20 14.48 -15.50
N ALA A 168 4.49 13.35 -15.38
CA ALA A 168 4.17 12.51 -16.52
C ALA A 168 2.85 12.87 -17.22
N PHE A 169 1.87 13.39 -16.48
CA PHE A 169 0.54 13.68 -16.99
C PHE A 169 0.19 15.18 -17.00
N GLY A 170 1.08 16.05 -16.49
CA GLY A 170 0.86 17.50 -16.45
C GLY A 170 -0.26 17.92 -15.47
N GLU A 171 -0.57 17.07 -14.47
CA GLU A 171 -1.60 17.39 -13.49
C GLU A 171 -1.24 18.64 -12.68
N GLN A 172 -2.22 19.50 -12.44
CA GLN A 172 -2.00 20.71 -11.65
C GLN A 172 -2.04 20.37 -10.16
N LEU A 173 -0.92 20.57 -9.47
CA LEU A 173 -0.83 20.43 -8.04
C LEU A 173 -1.27 21.73 -7.35
N LEU A 174 -2.25 21.63 -6.47
CA LEU A 174 -2.66 22.71 -5.59
C LEU A 174 -1.67 22.87 -4.41
N PRO A 175 -1.57 24.06 -3.79
CA PRO A 175 -0.71 24.26 -2.61
C PRO A 175 -0.97 23.28 -1.48
N VAL A 176 -2.22 22.82 -1.32
CA VAL A 176 -2.61 21.82 -0.32
C VAL A 176 -1.97 20.46 -0.56
N HIS A 177 -1.68 20.07 -1.82
CA HIS A 177 -0.95 18.85 -2.13
C HIS A 177 0.49 18.90 -1.64
N PHE A 178 1.17 20.06 -1.82
CA PHE A 178 2.52 20.26 -1.30
C PHE A 178 2.57 20.28 0.23
N ALA A 179 1.60 20.94 0.88
CA ALA A 179 1.49 20.95 2.33
C ALA A 179 1.25 19.53 2.89
N GLY A 180 0.32 18.79 2.29
CA GLY A 180 0.04 17.40 2.69
C GLY A 180 1.20 16.45 2.44
N ALA A 181 1.90 16.58 1.30
CA ALA A 181 3.10 15.80 1.00
C ALA A 181 4.24 16.12 1.99
N GLY A 182 4.43 17.39 2.34
CA GLY A 182 5.39 17.84 3.35
C GLY A 182 5.11 17.23 4.72
N LEU A 183 3.85 17.21 5.16
CA LEU A 183 3.44 16.58 6.43
C LEU A 183 3.63 15.06 6.40
N LEU A 184 3.35 14.40 5.27
CA LEU A 184 3.63 12.96 5.11
C LEU A 184 5.12 12.68 5.26
N MET A 185 5.97 13.45 4.59
CA MET A 185 7.42 13.29 4.67
C MET A 185 7.95 13.60 6.07
N ALA A 186 7.49 14.67 6.71
CA ALA A 186 7.84 15.00 8.09
C ALA A 186 7.41 13.88 9.06
N GLY A 187 6.19 13.35 8.90
CA GLY A 187 5.69 12.22 9.67
C GLY A 187 6.54 10.96 9.50
N LEU A 188 6.97 10.66 8.26
CA LEU A 188 7.86 9.54 8.00
C LEU A 188 9.23 9.73 8.65
N VAL A 189 9.81 10.93 8.55
CA VAL A 189 11.10 11.25 9.18
C VAL A 189 11.01 11.11 10.72
N VAL A 190 9.97 11.64 11.34
CA VAL A 190 9.73 11.49 12.79
C VAL A 190 9.56 10.02 13.16
N ASN A 191 8.80 9.26 12.37
CA ASN A 191 8.58 7.84 12.61
C ASN A 191 9.88 7.03 12.57
N VAL A 192 10.71 7.25 11.55
CA VAL A 192 11.92 6.44 11.29
C VAL A 192 13.09 6.89 12.15
N PHE A 193 13.33 8.20 12.26
CA PHE A 193 14.52 8.79 12.87
C PHE A 193 14.28 9.41 14.25
N GLY A 194 13.03 9.54 14.69
CA GLY A 194 12.71 10.14 15.97
C GLY A 194 13.14 9.33 17.21
N GLY A 195 13.41 8.02 17.07
CA GLY A 195 13.76 7.16 18.18
C GLY A 195 14.95 7.65 19.04
N PRO A 196 16.10 8.01 18.46
CA PRO A 196 17.23 8.56 19.20
C PRO A 196 16.94 9.88 19.92
N LEU A 197 16.08 10.72 19.34
CA LEU A 197 15.69 12.01 19.92
C LEU A 197 14.77 11.83 21.13
N TRP A 198 13.93 10.82 21.17
CA TRP A 198 13.04 10.51 22.29
C TRP A 198 13.74 9.77 23.44
N ALA A 199 14.85 9.09 23.15
CA ALA A 199 15.66 8.44 24.19
C ALA A 199 16.55 9.45 24.97
N ALA A 200 16.66 10.68 24.48
CA ALA A 200 17.46 11.75 25.08
C ALA A 200 16.63 12.75 25.93
N VAL A 201 15.30 12.57 25.99
CA VAL A 201 14.35 13.34 26.81
C VAL A 201 13.75 12.43 27.88
#